data_26638dfb310bcaf6a94e7b92adfce490
#
_entry.id   26638dfb310bcaf6a94e7b92adfce490
#
_cell.length_a   1.000
_cell.length_b   1.000
_cell.length_c   1.000
_cell.angle_alpha   90.00
_cell.angle_beta   90.00
_cell.angle_gamma   90.00
#
_symmetry.space_group_name_H-M   'P 1'
#
loop_
_entity.id
_entity.type
_entity.pdbx_description
1 polymer ?
#
loop_
_entity_poly.entity_id
_entity_poly.type
_entity_poly.pdbx_seq_one_letter_code
_entity_poly.pdbx_strand_id
1 'polypeptide(L)'
;LCQEAGVIFMAGLTHSNDTTGKDKKANGFRHFFNGYMSAAALAPVLQARYGSDRNAYHLTADYTWGWTQEESIAAATEAMGWNTVNKVRTPLKATDFSSYIAPVLNSGADVLVLNHYGGNMVNSLTNAVQFGLRDKVVNNKNFEIIVPLYSRLMAKGAGANVKGIFGSTNWHWSLQDEGSKAFVKSFGTKYGFPPSQAAHTVYCQTLLYADACNRAGTFNPCGVGEALEGFEFDGLGNGKTLYRADDHQCFKDVLVVKGKENPTSEFDLLEIVEVTPMEQVKYAPDHPMFAGGDLGACNPGA
;
A
#
# COMPACT_ATOMS: atom_id res chain seq x y z
N LEU A 1 6.29 5.32 -22.42
CA LEU A 1 5.92 4.24 -23.36
C LEU A 1 4.41 4.23 -23.65
N CYS A 2 3.50 3.96 -22.67
CA CYS A 2 2.06 3.89 -22.93
C CYS A 2 1.51 5.22 -23.46
N GLN A 3 1.90 6.35 -22.88
CA GLN A 3 1.58 7.69 -23.36
C GLN A 3 2.03 7.90 -24.82
N GLU A 4 3.24 7.51 -25.16
CA GLU A 4 3.81 7.61 -26.51
C GLU A 4 3.12 6.69 -27.51
N ALA A 5 2.73 5.50 -27.07
CA ALA A 5 2.04 4.52 -27.88
C ALA A 5 0.52 4.80 -28.03
N GLY A 6 -0.02 5.80 -27.33
CA GLY A 6 -1.45 6.10 -27.35
C GLY A 6 -2.31 4.95 -26.79
N VAL A 7 -1.88 4.35 -25.69
CA VAL A 7 -2.64 3.30 -24.99
C VAL A 7 -2.83 3.64 -23.51
N ILE A 8 -3.95 3.24 -22.93
CA ILE A 8 -4.19 3.42 -21.50
C ILE A 8 -3.29 2.49 -20.68
N PHE A 9 -2.62 3.05 -19.68
CA PHE A 9 -1.91 2.32 -18.66
C PHE A 9 -2.73 2.29 -17.36
N MET A 10 -3.12 1.10 -16.91
CA MET A 10 -3.82 0.91 -15.64
C MET A 10 -2.86 0.31 -14.61
N ALA A 11 -2.34 1.16 -13.73
CA ALA A 11 -1.42 0.74 -12.67
C ALA A 11 -2.20 0.04 -11.53
N GLY A 12 -2.05 -1.29 -11.44
CA GLY A 12 -2.82 -2.14 -10.53
C GLY A 12 -2.14 -2.48 -9.21
N LEU A 13 -0.81 -2.31 -9.11
CA LEU A 13 -0.06 -2.62 -7.89
C LEU A 13 1.06 -1.62 -7.59
N THR A 14 1.34 -0.69 -8.47
CA THR A 14 2.32 0.37 -8.23
C THR A 14 1.86 1.28 -7.09
N HIS A 15 2.70 1.45 -6.08
CA HIS A 15 2.36 2.14 -4.84
C HIS A 15 3.18 3.42 -4.61
N SER A 16 4.15 3.74 -5.49
CA SER A 16 4.92 4.97 -5.41
C SER A 16 4.02 6.21 -5.58
N ASN A 17 4.26 7.25 -4.78
CA ASN A 17 3.58 8.53 -4.95
C ASN A 17 3.84 9.11 -6.34
N ASP A 18 5.03 8.88 -6.90
CA ASP A 18 5.46 9.41 -8.19
C ASP A 18 4.56 9.01 -9.36
N THR A 19 3.94 7.82 -9.30
CA THR A 19 3.12 7.28 -10.42
C THR A 19 1.97 8.22 -10.79
N THR A 20 1.32 8.86 -9.83
CA THR A 20 0.26 9.87 -10.01
C THR A 20 0.67 11.23 -9.46
N GLY A 21 1.97 11.42 -9.20
CA GLY A 21 2.63 12.67 -8.86
C GLY A 21 3.46 13.17 -10.05
N LYS A 22 4.79 13.23 -9.88
CA LYS A 22 5.71 13.77 -10.88
C LYS A 22 5.74 13.01 -12.21
N ASP A 23 5.39 11.72 -12.22
CA ASP A 23 5.41 10.85 -13.40
C ASP A 23 4.02 10.66 -14.05
N LYS A 24 2.99 11.38 -13.56
CA LYS A 24 1.62 11.29 -14.09
C LYS A 24 1.55 11.63 -15.57
N LYS A 25 0.67 10.94 -16.30
CA LYS A 25 0.42 11.13 -17.74
C LYS A 25 -1.06 10.97 -18.04
N ALA A 26 -1.54 11.68 -19.08
CA ALA A 26 -2.94 11.65 -19.48
C ALA A 26 -3.45 10.24 -19.85
N ASN A 27 -2.60 9.37 -20.40
CA ASN A 27 -2.96 7.97 -20.69
C ASN A 27 -2.71 7.02 -19.50
N GLY A 28 -2.37 7.53 -18.31
CA GLY A 28 -2.03 6.73 -17.14
C GLY A 28 -3.03 6.87 -15.99
N PHE A 29 -3.59 5.76 -15.51
CA PHE A 29 -4.47 5.70 -14.35
C PHE A 29 -3.92 4.72 -13.32
N ARG A 30 -4.12 4.99 -12.03
CA ARG A 30 -3.77 4.06 -10.97
C ARG A 30 -4.98 3.69 -10.13
N HIS A 31 -5.30 2.38 -10.07
CA HIS A 31 -6.35 1.86 -9.19
C HIS A 31 -5.85 1.57 -7.77
N PHE A 32 -4.57 1.31 -7.59
CA PHE A 32 -3.99 0.99 -6.28
C PHE A 32 -3.78 2.25 -5.43
N PHE A 33 -3.87 2.11 -4.11
CA PHE A 33 -3.53 3.19 -3.19
C PHE A 33 -2.00 3.46 -3.19
N ASN A 34 -1.57 4.58 -2.63
CA ASN A 34 -0.16 5.00 -2.62
C ASN A 34 0.44 5.10 -1.22
N GLY A 35 1.74 5.41 -1.14
CA GLY A 35 2.47 5.52 0.12
C GLY A 35 1.89 6.56 1.07
N TYR A 36 1.41 7.68 0.57
CA TYR A 36 0.73 8.70 1.38
C TYR A 36 -0.57 8.16 2.00
N MET A 37 -1.44 7.54 1.19
CA MET A 37 -2.70 6.97 1.66
C MET A 37 -2.46 5.87 2.70
N SER A 38 -1.43 5.06 2.50
CA SER A 38 -0.96 4.07 3.47
C SER A 38 -0.58 4.70 4.81
N ALA A 39 0.23 5.76 4.78
CA ALA A 39 0.70 6.46 5.97
C ALA A 39 -0.46 7.20 6.68
N ALA A 40 -1.33 7.86 5.93
CA ALA A 40 -2.49 8.57 6.45
C ALA A 40 -3.47 7.65 7.20
N ALA A 41 -3.67 6.42 6.70
CA ALA A 41 -4.49 5.43 7.38
C ALA A 41 -3.80 4.83 8.61
N LEU A 42 -2.50 4.55 8.51
CA LEU A 42 -1.76 3.79 9.51
C LEU A 42 -1.37 4.65 10.72
N ALA A 43 -0.92 5.89 10.51
CA ALA A 43 -0.37 6.72 11.58
C ALA A 43 -1.35 6.96 12.76
N PRO A 44 -2.64 7.27 12.57
CA PRO A 44 -3.57 7.42 13.69
C PRO A 44 -3.71 6.15 14.54
N VAL A 45 -3.72 4.98 13.92
CA VAL A 45 -3.80 3.68 14.61
C VAL A 45 -2.52 3.42 15.40
N LEU A 46 -1.35 3.73 14.84
CA LEU A 46 -0.07 3.62 15.53
C LEU A 46 0.03 4.58 16.71
N GLN A 47 -0.44 5.82 16.55
CA GLN A 47 -0.47 6.81 17.64
C GLN A 47 -1.39 6.35 18.80
N ALA A 48 -2.58 5.87 18.48
CA ALA A 48 -3.51 5.33 19.48
C ALA A 48 -2.93 4.12 20.22
N ARG A 49 -2.16 3.27 19.52
CA ARG A 49 -1.59 2.03 20.07
C ARG A 49 -0.29 2.25 20.82
N TYR A 50 0.60 3.10 20.33
CA TYR A 50 1.98 3.22 20.80
C TYR A 50 2.33 4.58 21.39
N GLY A 51 1.43 5.56 21.28
CA GLY A 51 1.66 6.94 21.75
C GLY A 51 2.57 7.74 20.81
N SER A 52 2.93 8.94 21.28
CA SER A 52 3.70 9.92 20.48
C SER A 52 5.21 9.91 20.75
N ASP A 53 5.69 9.16 21.75
CA ASP A 53 7.10 9.12 22.14
C ASP A 53 7.74 7.81 21.69
N ARG A 54 8.17 7.73 20.42
CA ARG A 54 8.84 6.55 19.83
C ARG A 54 10.01 6.98 18.96
N ASN A 55 10.98 6.09 18.84
CA ASN A 55 12.17 6.26 18.01
C ASN A 55 12.16 5.25 16.88
N ALA A 56 11.92 5.71 15.65
CA ALA A 56 11.77 4.86 14.47
C ALA A 56 13.09 4.72 13.69
N TYR A 57 13.41 3.50 13.31
CA TYR A 57 14.50 3.18 12.37
C TYR A 57 13.88 2.61 11.10
N HIS A 58 14.21 3.16 9.93
CA HIS A 58 13.65 2.73 8.65
C HIS A 58 14.66 1.87 7.88
N LEU A 59 14.22 0.68 7.45
CA LEU A 59 14.88 -0.09 6.40
C LEU A 59 14.04 -0.02 5.13
N THR A 60 14.65 0.42 4.04
CA THR A 60 13.93 0.85 2.85
C THR A 60 14.53 0.22 1.60
N ALA A 61 13.69 -0.42 0.80
CA ALA A 61 14.09 -0.93 -0.50
C ALA A 61 14.55 0.21 -1.42
N ASP A 62 15.74 0.09 -1.99
CA ASP A 62 16.42 1.17 -2.72
C ASP A 62 15.88 1.33 -4.15
N TYR A 63 14.66 1.85 -4.27
CA TYR A 63 14.03 2.27 -5.51
C TYR A 63 12.84 3.22 -5.22
N THR A 64 12.29 3.83 -6.25
CA THR A 64 11.29 4.91 -6.16
C THR A 64 10.14 4.63 -5.20
N TRP A 65 9.56 3.42 -5.23
CA TRP A 65 8.49 3.08 -4.29
C TRP A 65 8.98 3.12 -2.84
N GLY A 66 10.12 2.50 -2.55
CA GLY A 66 10.67 2.48 -1.20
C GLY A 66 10.91 3.88 -0.67
N TRP A 67 11.46 4.77 -1.51
CA TRP A 67 11.75 6.16 -1.12
C TRP A 67 10.47 6.92 -0.78
N THR A 68 9.45 6.86 -1.64
CA THR A 68 8.20 7.58 -1.41
C THR A 68 7.37 6.98 -0.27
N GLN A 69 7.46 5.66 -0.03
CA GLN A 69 6.85 5.01 1.13
C GLN A 69 7.51 5.46 2.43
N GLU A 70 8.85 5.46 2.49
CA GLU A 70 9.62 5.93 3.64
C GLU A 70 9.30 7.39 3.96
N GLU A 71 9.32 8.27 2.94
CA GLU A 71 8.99 9.67 3.09
C GLU A 71 7.60 9.87 3.68
N SER A 72 6.60 9.15 3.14
CA SER A 72 5.21 9.25 3.57
C SER A 72 5.03 8.80 5.02
N ILE A 73 5.55 7.62 5.38
CA ILE A 73 5.35 7.09 6.74
C ILE A 73 6.21 7.85 7.77
N ALA A 74 7.42 8.29 7.42
CA ALA A 74 8.24 9.11 8.28
C ALA A 74 7.56 10.45 8.57
N ALA A 75 7.11 11.18 7.55
CA ALA A 75 6.40 12.45 7.73
C ALA A 75 5.14 12.30 8.61
N ALA A 76 4.34 11.25 8.39
CA ALA A 76 3.14 11.00 9.16
C ALA A 76 3.45 10.65 10.63
N THR A 77 4.48 9.85 10.88
CA THR A 77 4.89 9.48 12.25
C THR A 77 5.60 10.62 12.97
N GLU A 78 6.41 11.42 12.29
CA GLU A 78 7.02 12.64 12.83
C GLU A 78 5.95 13.68 13.22
N ALA A 79 4.92 13.84 12.40
CA ALA A 79 3.78 14.74 12.71
C ALA A 79 3.02 14.34 13.97
N MET A 80 3.02 13.05 14.34
CA MET A 80 2.42 12.58 15.61
C MET A 80 3.41 12.52 16.78
N GLY A 81 4.64 13.00 16.60
CA GLY A 81 5.65 13.17 17.65
C GLY A 81 6.71 12.07 17.73
N TRP A 82 6.76 11.13 16.78
CA TRP A 82 7.86 10.15 16.71
C TRP A 82 9.15 10.81 16.20
N ASN A 83 10.27 10.26 16.61
CA ASN A 83 11.57 10.68 16.12
C ASN A 83 12.14 9.64 15.15
N THR A 84 12.56 10.06 13.96
CA THR A 84 13.28 9.20 13.02
C THR A 84 14.76 9.18 13.36
N VAL A 85 15.27 8.07 13.89
CA VAL A 85 16.70 7.92 14.30
C VAL A 85 17.58 7.65 13.10
N ASN A 86 17.11 6.86 12.13
CA ASN A 86 17.89 6.54 10.94
C ASN A 86 17.00 6.05 9.79
N LYS A 87 17.52 6.22 8.58
CA LYS A 87 16.94 5.75 7.31
C LYS A 87 18.04 5.05 6.51
N VAL A 88 17.89 3.76 6.26
CA VAL A 88 18.90 2.94 5.59
C VAL A 88 18.31 2.28 4.34
N ARG A 89 18.97 2.47 3.22
CA ARG A 89 18.59 1.87 1.93
C ARG A 89 19.16 0.46 1.82
N THR A 90 18.35 -0.46 1.31
CA THR A 90 18.73 -1.86 1.11
C THR A 90 18.56 -2.25 -0.35
N PRO A 91 19.51 -2.99 -0.95
CA PRO A 91 19.39 -3.41 -2.34
C PRO A 91 18.16 -4.29 -2.59
N LEU A 92 17.47 -4.10 -3.72
CA LEU A 92 16.31 -4.90 -4.11
C LEU A 92 16.61 -6.41 -4.20
N LYS A 93 17.83 -6.77 -4.54
CA LYS A 93 18.26 -8.17 -4.67
C LYS A 93 18.75 -8.78 -3.36
N ALA A 94 18.70 -8.03 -2.25
CA ALA A 94 19.09 -8.56 -0.95
C ALA A 94 18.14 -9.69 -0.52
N THR A 95 18.70 -10.79 -0.06
CA THR A 95 17.99 -11.95 0.49
C THR A 95 18.32 -12.16 1.97
N ASP A 96 19.45 -11.60 2.43
CA ASP A 96 19.90 -11.56 3.81
C ASP A 96 19.98 -10.11 4.27
N PHE A 97 19.30 -9.81 5.37
CA PHE A 97 19.23 -8.47 5.98
C PHE A 97 19.98 -8.38 7.31
N SER A 98 20.71 -9.41 7.72
CA SER A 98 21.41 -9.48 9.00
C SER A 98 22.32 -8.28 9.25
N SER A 99 23.10 -7.86 8.23
CA SER A 99 23.99 -6.70 8.32
C SER A 99 23.24 -5.35 8.43
N TYR A 100 21.98 -5.29 8.03
CA TYR A 100 21.12 -4.11 8.16
C TYR A 100 20.34 -4.12 9.48
N ILE A 101 20.02 -5.29 10.02
CA ILE A 101 19.30 -5.44 11.30
C ILE A 101 20.25 -5.26 12.49
N ALA A 102 21.49 -5.73 12.42
CA ALA A 102 22.45 -5.64 13.52
C ALA A 102 22.64 -4.19 14.04
N PRO A 103 22.77 -3.15 13.20
CA PRO A 103 22.88 -1.77 13.68
C PRO A 103 21.62 -1.27 14.41
N VAL A 104 20.43 -1.80 14.08
CA VAL A 104 19.17 -1.41 14.75
C VAL A 104 19.22 -1.72 16.25
N LEU A 105 19.86 -2.82 16.63
CA LEU A 105 19.98 -3.25 18.03
C LEU A 105 20.63 -2.20 18.95
N ASN A 106 21.51 -1.37 18.41
CA ASN A 106 22.30 -0.38 19.16
C ASN A 106 21.96 1.07 18.78
N SER A 107 20.93 1.29 17.98
CA SER A 107 20.56 2.61 17.47
C SER A 107 19.81 3.49 18.47
N GLY A 108 19.28 2.90 19.54
CA GLY A 108 18.33 3.57 20.44
C GLY A 108 16.89 3.59 19.89
N ALA A 109 16.63 3.01 18.71
CA ALA A 109 15.29 2.83 18.18
C ALA A 109 14.50 1.83 19.01
N ASP A 110 13.20 2.06 19.11
CA ASP A 110 12.22 1.15 19.69
C ASP A 110 11.11 0.76 18.69
N VAL A 111 11.24 1.24 17.44
CA VAL A 111 10.39 0.85 16.32
C VAL A 111 11.26 0.60 15.08
N LEU A 112 11.04 -0.52 14.39
CA LEU A 112 11.59 -0.81 13.07
C LEU A 112 10.47 -0.69 12.02
N VAL A 113 10.63 0.20 11.06
CA VAL A 113 9.73 0.36 9.92
C VAL A 113 10.35 -0.32 8.71
N LEU A 114 9.70 -1.37 8.22
CA LEU A 114 10.13 -2.12 7.03
C LEU A 114 9.41 -1.60 5.79
N ASN A 115 10.03 -0.65 5.08
CA ASN A 115 9.56 -0.17 3.77
C ASN A 115 10.01 -1.17 2.68
N HIS A 116 9.62 -2.42 2.87
CA HIS A 116 9.94 -3.56 2.03
C HIS A 116 8.65 -4.23 1.52
N TYR A 117 8.72 -4.86 0.35
CA TYR A 117 7.61 -5.62 -0.22
C TYR A 117 8.05 -7.00 -0.68
N GLY A 118 7.10 -7.95 -0.74
CA GLY A 118 7.34 -9.30 -1.24
C GLY A 118 8.44 -10.03 -0.46
N GLY A 119 9.37 -10.65 -1.18
CA GLY A 119 10.47 -11.42 -0.60
C GLY A 119 11.40 -10.60 0.30
N ASN A 120 11.64 -9.32 -0.03
CA ASN A 120 12.44 -8.43 0.83
C ASN A 120 11.79 -8.25 2.20
N MET A 121 10.46 -8.06 2.27
CA MET A 121 9.77 -7.95 3.55
C MET A 121 9.83 -9.25 4.33
N VAL A 122 9.54 -10.39 3.68
CA VAL A 122 9.59 -11.71 4.33
C VAL A 122 10.96 -11.97 4.96
N ASN A 123 12.03 -11.70 4.21
CA ASN A 123 13.40 -11.95 4.66
C ASN A 123 13.83 -10.96 5.76
N SER A 124 13.57 -9.66 5.57
CA SER A 124 13.95 -8.65 6.58
C SER A 124 13.19 -8.81 7.89
N LEU A 125 11.89 -9.14 7.83
CA LEU A 125 11.09 -9.46 9.01
C LEU A 125 11.62 -10.72 9.71
N THR A 126 11.92 -11.77 8.95
CA THR A 126 12.48 -13.02 9.50
C THR A 126 13.80 -12.74 10.21
N ASN A 127 14.70 -11.99 9.59
CA ASN A 127 15.96 -11.62 10.23
C ASN A 127 15.72 -10.74 11.47
N ALA A 128 14.80 -9.77 11.43
CA ALA A 128 14.48 -8.93 12.59
C ALA A 128 14.01 -9.77 13.80
N VAL A 129 13.16 -10.79 13.55
CA VAL A 129 12.70 -11.72 14.58
C VAL A 129 13.85 -12.59 15.08
N GLN A 130 14.68 -13.14 14.19
CA GLN A 130 15.84 -13.97 14.56
C GLN A 130 16.88 -13.22 15.41
N PHE A 131 17.04 -11.92 15.18
CA PHE A 131 17.88 -11.05 16.00
C PHE A 131 17.24 -10.63 17.33
N GLY A 132 16.05 -11.13 17.65
CA GLY A 132 15.37 -10.92 18.93
C GLY A 132 14.80 -9.50 19.08
N LEU A 133 14.57 -8.75 18.00
CA LEU A 133 14.03 -7.39 18.10
C LEU A 133 12.66 -7.36 18.78
N ARG A 134 11.83 -8.39 18.59
CA ARG A 134 10.49 -8.46 19.18
C ARG A 134 10.50 -8.60 20.71
N ASP A 135 11.55 -9.17 21.25
CA ASP A 135 11.71 -9.41 22.71
C ASP A 135 12.50 -8.28 23.39
N LYS A 136 12.95 -7.30 22.60
CA LYS A 136 13.75 -6.19 23.08
C LYS A 136 12.88 -5.13 23.77
N VAL A 137 13.43 -4.57 24.83
CA VAL A 137 12.87 -3.39 25.51
C VAL A 137 13.89 -2.25 25.43
N VAL A 138 13.46 -1.08 24.96
CA VAL A 138 14.26 0.13 24.84
C VAL A 138 13.55 1.26 25.57
N ASN A 139 14.21 1.90 26.52
CA ASN A 139 13.65 2.99 27.32
C ASN A 139 12.28 2.63 27.95
N ASN A 140 12.15 1.44 28.51
CA ASN A 140 10.94 0.86 29.09
C ASN A 140 9.78 0.66 28.09
N LYS A 141 10.04 0.61 26.81
CA LYS A 141 9.07 0.35 25.73
C LYS A 141 9.41 -0.95 25.02
N ASN A 142 8.41 -1.77 24.73
CA ASN A 142 8.56 -2.91 23.87
C ASN A 142 8.97 -2.44 22.46
N PHE A 143 9.87 -3.18 21.84
CA PHE A 143 10.28 -2.94 20.46
C PHE A 143 9.18 -3.38 19.50
N GLU A 144 8.80 -2.50 18.57
CA GLU A 144 7.73 -2.77 17.61
C GLU A 144 8.27 -2.86 16.18
N ILE A 145 7.60 -3.65 15.35
CA ILE A 145 7.91 -3.74 13.92
C ILE A 145 6.65 -3.37 13.14
N ILE A 146 6.82 -2.54 12.10
CA ILE A 146 5.73 -2.03 11.27
C ILE A 146 6.06 -2.30 9.81
N VAL A 147 5.05 -2.74 9.05
CA VAL A 147 5.14 -3.00 7.61
C VAL A 147 4.10 -2.14 6.90
N PRO A 148 4.43 -0.90 6.47
CA PRO A 148 3.44 0.05 5.96
C PRO A 148 2.54 -0.47 4.85
N LEU A 149 3.09 -1.16 3.85
CA LEU A 149 2.32 -1.88 2.83
C LEU A 149 2.30 -3.38 3.16
N TYR A 150 1.12 -3.91 3.49
CA TYR A 150 1.00 -5.26 4.00
C TYR A 150 -0.01 -6.09 3.19
N SER A 151 0.38 -7.25 2.73
CA SER A 151 -0.47 -8.12 1.92
C SER A 151 -0.62 -9.52 2.51
N ARG A 152 -1.72 -10.19 2.14
CA ARG A 152 -1.94 -11.60 2.47
C ARG A 152 -0.78 -12.49 1.97
N LEU A 153 -0.23 -12.19 0.78
CA LEU A 153 0.88 -12.97 0.23
C LEU A 153 2.16 -12.82 1.06
N MET A 154 2.46 -11.61 1.50
CA MET A 154 3.60 -11.34 2.39
C MET A 154 3.39 -11.99 3.75
N ALA A 155 2.18 -11.91 4.31
CA ALA A 155 1.85 -12.55 5.56
C ALA A 155 2.02 -14.09 5.47
N LYS A 156 1.53 -14.72 4.38
CA LYS A 156 1.75 -16.15 4.15
C LYS A 156 3.24 -16.50 4.06
N GLY A 157 4.03 -15.69 3.36
CA GLY A 157 5.49 -15.91 3.24
C GLY A 157 6.23 -15.79 4.57
N ALA A 158 5.84 -14.87 5.43
CA ALA A 158 6.46 -14.64 6.73
C ALA A 158 5.91 -15.56 7.85
N GLY A 159 4.75 -16.17 7.64
CA GLY A 159 4.15 -17.14 8.58
C GLY A 159 3.93 -16.54 9.97
N ALA A 160 4.36 -17.24 11.02
CA ALA A 160 4.20 -16.82 12.41
C ALA A 160 4.89 -15.49 12.75
N ASN A 161 5.86 -15.05 11.94
CA ASN A 161 6.58 -13.80 12.18
C ASN A 161 5.69 -12.57 12.06
N VAL A 162 4.50 -12.68 11.44
CA VAL A 162 3.57 -11.54 11.27
C VAL A 162 2.78 -11.19 12.53
N LYS A 163 2.76 -12.06 13.53
CA LYS A 163 1.95 -11.90 14.74
C LYS A 163 2.14 -10.51 15.36
N GLY A 164 1.03 -9.78 15.55
CA GLY A 164 1.02 -8.45 16.18
C GLY A 164 1.51 -7.29 15.31
N ILE A 165 2.03 -7.54 14.11
CA ILE A 165 2.60 -6.50 13.23
C ILE A 165 1.48 -5.75 12.50
N PHE A 166 1.53 -4.42 12.56
CA PHE A 166 0.60 -3.52 11.87
C PHE A 166 1.09 -3.14 10.48
N GLY A 167 0.14 -2.92 9.59
CA GLY A 167 0.36 -2.37 8.26
C GLY A 167 -0.96 -1.99 7.58
N SER A 168 -0.91 -1.55 6.34
CA SER A 168 -2.09 -1.15 5.58
C SER A 168 -2.25 -1.94 4.28
N THR A 169 -3.48 -2.02 3.81
CA THR A 169 -3.83 -2.60 2.53
C THR A 169 -5.10 -1.94 1.97
N ASN A 170 -5.31 -2.00 0.67
CA ASN A 170 -6.51 -1.42 0.04
C ASN A 170 -7.70 -2.38 -0.01
N TRP A 171 -7.52 -3.63 0.36
CA TRP A 171 -8.57 -4.65 0.38
C TRP A 171 -8.11 -5.91 1.11
N HIS A 172 -9.06 -6.62 1.73
CA HIS A 172 -8.80 -7.92 2.35
C HIS A 172 -9.97 -8.88 2.10
N TRP A 173 -9.67 -10.15 1.86
CA TRP A 173 -10.66 -11.17 1.52
C TRP A 173 -11.70 -11.44 2.61
N SER A 174 -11.47 -11.03 3.84
CA SER A 174 -12.42 -11.16 4.95
C SER A 174 -13.47 -10.07 5.03
N LEU A 175 -13.45 -9.09 4.14
CA LEU A 175 -14.48 -8.07 4.04
C LEU A 175 -15.85 -8.69 3.77
N GLN A 176 -16.91 -8.12 4.37
CA GLN A 176 -18.25 -8.68 4.39
C GLN A 176 -19.23 -7.99 3.45
N ASP A 177 -18.82 -6.97 2.72
CA ASP A 177 -19.65 -6.36 1.68
C ASP A 177 -19.90 -7.33 0.51
N GLU A 178 -20.98 -7.10 -0.24
CA GLU A 178 -21.45 -8.02 -1.28
C GLU A 178 -20.45 -8.14 -2.45
N GLY A 179 -19.78 -7.04 -2.83
CA GLY A 179 -18.77 -7.06 -3.90
C GLY A 179 -17.57 -7.91 -3.52
N SER A 180 -17.06 -7.75 -2.29
CA SER A 180 -15.95 -8.56 -1.75
C SER A 180 -16.34 -10.04 -1.67
N LYS A 181 -17.50 -10.37 -1.13
CA LYS A 181 -17.98 -11.77 -1.04
C LYS A 181 -18.13 -12.42 -2.42
N ALA A 182 -18.69 -11.69 -3.39
CA ALA A 182 -18.86 -12.18 -4.76
C ALA A 182 -17.51 -12.50 -5.41
N PHE A 183 -16.52 -11.59 -5.27
CA PHE A 183 -15.18 -11.82 -5.79
C PHE A 183 -14.48 -12.98 -5.07
N VAL A 184 -14.49 -13.02 -3.74
CA VAL A 184 -13.89 -14.12 -2.96
C VAL A 184 -14.47 -15.46 -3.36
N LYS A 185 -15.81 -15.56 -3.52
CA LYS A 185 -16.49 -16.78 -3.95
C LYS A 185 -16.04 -17.20 -5.36
N SER A 186 -16.08 -16.30 -6.33
CA SER A 186 -15.73 -16.63 -7.73
C SER A 186 -14.24 -17.03 -7.86
N PHE A 187 -13.35 -16.28 -7.22
CA PHE A 187 -11.92 -16.54 -7.22
C PHE A 187 -11.61 -17.86 -6.48
N GLY A 188 -12.18 -18.05 -5.29
CA GLY A 188 -11.96 -19.26 -4.48
C GLY A 188 -12.48 -20.53 -5.17
N THR A 189 -13.62 -20.46 -5.85
CA THR A 189 -14.14 -21.57 -6.66
C THR A 189 -13.19 -21.95 -7.78
N LYS A 190 -12.54 -20.96 -8.42
CA LYS A 190 -11.64 -21.21 -9.54
C LYS A 190 -10.26 -21.70 -9.11
N TYR A 191 -9.71 -21.15 -8.01
CA TYR A 191 -8.30 -21.33 -7.64
C TYR A 191 -8.09 -22.13 -6.34
N GLY A 192 -9.13 -22.40 -5.55
CA GLY A 192 -9.05 -23.18 -4.32
C GLY A 192 -8.47 -22.45 -3.10
N PHE A 193 -8.25 -21.12 -3.18
CA PHE A 193 -7.73 -20.30 -2.09
C PHE A 193 -8.27 -18.87 -2.17
N PRO A 194 -8.24 -18.08 -1.07
CA PRO A 194 -8.75 -16.71 -1.08
C PRO A 194 -7.86 -15.77 -1.91
N PRO A 195 -8.44 -14.76 -2.59
CA PRO A 195 -7.67 -13.79 -3.37
C PRO A 195 -6.81 -12.86 -2.50
N SER A 196 -5.78 -12.27 -3.09
CA SER A 196 -5.02 -11.17 -2.50
C SER A 196 -5.62 -9.82 -2.87
N GLN A 197 -5.17 -8.75 -2.19
CA GLN A 197 -5.50 -7.37 -2.57
C GLN A 197 -5.06 -7.05 -4.02
N ALA A 198 -3.94 -7.60 -4.48
CA ALA A 198 -3.48 -7.41 -5.84
C ALA A 198 -4.46 -8.02 -6.86
N ALA A 199 -4.95 -9.25 -6.59
CA ALA A 199 -5.94 -9.89 -7.44
C ALA A 199 -7.25 -9.09 -7.47
N HIS A 200 -7.72 -8.58 -6.33
CA HIS A 200 -8.90 -7.72 -6.24
C HIS A 200 -8.71 -6.41 -7.04
N THR A 201 -7.57 -5.77 -6.89
CA THR A 201 -7.26 -4.52 -7.61
C THR A 201 -7.32 -4.71 -9.12
N VAL A 202 -6.68 -5.78 -9.65
CA VAL A 202 -6.69 -6.06 -11.09
C VAL A 202 -8.10 -6.43 -11.58
N TYR A 203 -8.86 -7.17 -10.77
CA TYR A 203 -10.26 -7.46 -11.06
C TYR A 203 -11.09 -6.17 -11.19
N CYS A 204 -11.03 -5.29 -10.18
CA CYS A 204 -11.78 -4.04 -10.18
C CYS A 204 -11.40 -3.13 -11.35
N GLN A 205 -10.09 -2.87 -11.55
CA GLN A 205 -9.65 -1.97 -12.62
C GLN A 205 -10.03 -2.49 -14.00
N THR A 206 -10.03 -3.82 -14.22
CA THR A 206 -10.43 -4.42 -15.50
C THR A 206 -11.92 -4.20 -15.77
N LEU A 207 -12.76 -4.39 -14.75
CA LEU A 207 -14.20 -4.13 -14.87
C LEU A 207 -14.51 -2.66 -15.11
N LEU A 208 -13.85 -1.76 -14.36
CA LEU A 208 -14.07 -0.31 -14.49
C LEU A 208 -13.52 0.22 -15.82
N TYR A 209 -12.44 -0.34 -16.34
CA TYR A 209 -11.96 -0.03 -17.68
C TYR A 209 -12.95 -0.46 -18.77
N ALA A 210 -13.47 -1.69 -18.68
CA ALA A 210 -14.47 -2.18 -19.62
C ALA A 210 -15.78 -1.34 -19.55
N ASP A 211 -16.20 -0.96 -18.36
CA ASP A 211 -17.34 -0.05 -18.15
C ASP A 211 -17.07 1.33 -18.78
N ALA A 212 -15.88 1.88 -18.60
CA ALA A 212 -15.50 3.15 -19.22
C ALA A 212 -15.54 3.08 -20.75
N CYS A 213 -15.07 1.99 -21.38
CA CYS A 213 -15.20 1.77 -22.81
C CYS A 213 -16.66 1.76 -23.26
N ASN A 214 -17.55 1.11 -22.49
CA ASN A 214 -18.98 1.04 -22.79
C ASN A 214 -19.63 2.42 -22.66
N ARG A 215 -19.33 3.20 -21.62
CA ARG A 215 -19.86 4.57 -21.42
C ARG A 215 -19.34 5.53 -22.49
N ALA A 216 -18.07 5.40 -22.86
CA ALA A 216 -17.46 6.20 -23.92
C ALA A 216 -17.95 5.81 -25.34
N GLY A 217 -18.47 4.60 -25.51
CA GLY A 217 -18.85 4.07 -26.83
C GLY A 217 -17.65 3.89 -27.78
N THR A 218 -16.44 3.79 -27.25
CA THR A 218 -15.20 3.71 -28.03
C THR A 218 -14.09 3.02 -27.24
N PHE A 219 -13.07 2.54 -27.96
CA PHE A 219 -11.78 2.09 -27.41
C PHE A 219 -10.68 3.14 -27.57
N ASN A 220 -10.99 4.31 -28.14
CA ASN A 220 -10.02 5.41 -28.20
C ASN A 220 -9.57 5.78 -26.77
N PRO A 221 -8.25 5.78 -26.48
CA PRO A 221 -7.76 5.98 -25.12
C PRO A 221 -8.19 7.32 -24.51
N CYS A 222 -8.34 8.38 -25.30
CA CYS A 222 -8.75 9.67 -24.78
C CYS A 222 -10.23 9.66 -24.37
N GLY A 223 -11.12 9.09 -25.19
CA GLY A 223 -12.53 8.95 -24.81
C GLY A 223 -12.72 8.03 -23.60
N VAL A 224 -11.92 6.95 -23.49
CA VAL A 224 -11.94 6.07 -22.31
C VAL A 224 -11.39 6.80 -21.08
N GLY A 225 -10.31 7.59 -21.24
CA GLY A 225 -9.76 8.42 -20.18
C GLY A 225 -10.76 9.43 -19.63
N GLU A 226 -11.42 10.21 -20.52
CA GLU A 226 -12.50 11.13 -20.15
C GLU A 226 -13.66 10.43 -19.40
N ALA A 227 -13.99 9.19 -19.80
CA ALA A 227 -15.01 8.41 -19.11
C ALA A 227 -14.56 7.89 -17.73
N LEU A 228 -13.26 7.83 -17.44
CA LEU A 228 -12.73 7.46 -16.11
C LEU A 228 -12.57 8.68 -15.21
N GLU A 229 -12.26 9.86 -15.75
CA GLU A 229 -12.04 11.07 -14.97
C GLU A 229 -13.29 11.49 -14.18
N GLY A 230 -13.14 11.64 -12.88
CA GLY A 230 -14.23 11.98 -11.96
C GLY A 230 -15.25 10.84 -11.74
N PHE A 231 -15.01 9.67 -12.33
CA PHE A 231 -15.94 8.55 -12.21
C PHE A 231 -15.94 7.95 -10.81
N GLU A 232 -17.13 7.84 -10.24
CA GLU A 232 -17.37 7.17 -8.96
C GLU A 232 -18.15 5.88 -9.18
N PHE A 233 -17.77 4.84 -8.47
CA PHE A 233 -18.44 3.55 -8.47
C PHE A 233 -18.47 2.94 -7.07
N ASP A 234 -19.57 2.29 -6.72
CA ASP A 234 -19.74 1.49 -5.52
C ASP A 234 -20.22 0.09 -5.89
N GLY A 235 -19.81 -0.92 -5.11
CA GLY A 235 -20.27 -2.32 -5.30
C GLY A 235 -19.17 -3.32 -5.69
N LEU A 236 -17.92 -2.90 -5.87
CA LEU A 236 -16.78 -3.82 -6.09
C LEU A 236 -16.05 -4.22 -4.82
N GLY A 237 -16.46 -3.70 -3.67
CA GLY A 237 -15.91 -4.01 -2.35
C GLY A 237 -14.94 -2.95 -1.82
N ASN A 238 -14.89 -2.87 -0.48
CA ASN A 238 -14.15 -1.88 0.29
C ASN A 238 -14.53 -0.43 -0.07
N GLY A 239 -15.83 -0.13 0.00
CA GLY A 239 -16.37 1.21 -0.17
C GLY A 239 -16.37 1.72 -1.61
N LYS A 240 -16.67 2.99 -1.73
CA LYS A 240 -16.75 3.71 -2.99
C LYS A 240 -15.36 3.89 -3.62
N THR A 241 -15.31 3.85 -4.93
CA THR A 241 -14.12 4.12 -5.75
C THR A 241 -14.31 5.45 -6.48
N LEU A 242 -13.30 6.31 -6.48
CA LEU A 242 -13.26 7.56 -7.23
C LEU A 242 -11.95 7.64 -8.03
N TYR A 243 -12.02 7.80 -9.35
CA TYR A 243 -10.88 8.21 -10.17
C TYR A 243 -10.83 9.73 -10.28
N ARG A 244 -9.89 10.38 -9.58
CA ARG A 244 -9.75 11.84 -9.63
C ARG A 244 -9.19 12.30 -10.97
N ALA A 245 -9.79 13.35 -11.56
CA ALA A 245 -9.39 13.88 -12.86
C ALA A 245 -8.02 14.60 -12.84
N ASP A 246 -7.63 15.22 -11.70
CA ASP A 246 -6.42 16.05 -11.62
C ASP A 246 -5.10 15.25 -11.75
N ASP A 247 -5.11 13.99 -11.39
CA ASP A 247 -3.90 13.15 -11.32
C ASP A 247 -4.12 11.68 -11.66
N HIS A 248 -5.35 11.29 -12.01
CA HIS A 248 -5.75 9.93 -12.33
C HIS A 248 -5.50 8.92 -11.20
N GLN A 249 -5.44 9.40 -9.95
CA GLN A 249 -5.40 8.54 -8.77
C GLN A 249 -6.81 8.03 -8.43
N CYS A 250 -6.91 6.72 -8.25
CA CYS A 250 -8.09 6.12 -7.63
C CYS A 250 -8.02 6.28 -6.10
N PHE A 251 -9.08 6.81 -5.53
CA PHE A 251 -9.31 6.87 -4.09
C PHE A 251 -10.39 5.88 -3.68
N LYS A 252 -10.22 5.28 -2.53
CA LYS A 252 -11.16 4.39 -1.84
C LYS A 252 -10.73 4.25 -0.38
N ASP A 253 -11.52 3.56 0.43
CA ASP A 253 -11.16 3.27 1.81
C ASP A 253 -9.86 2.47 1.88
N VAL A 254 -9.07 2.72 2.92
CA VAL A 254 -7.82 2.00 3.21
C VAL A 254 -7.97 1.24 4.52
N LEU A 255 -7.57 -0.02 4.51
CA LEU A 255 -7.63 -0.89 5.68
C LEU A 255 -6.31 -0.84 6.44
N VAL A 256 -6.38 -0.71 7.76
CA VAL A 256 -5.28 -1.06 8.63
C VAL A 256 -5.48 -2.51 9.09
N VAL A 257 -4.45 -3.31 8.89
CA VAL A 257 -4.44 -4.72 9.26
C VAL A 257 -3.35 -5.02 10.27
N LYS A 258 -3.56 -6.07 11.05
CA LYS A 258 -2.61 -6.59 12.03
C LYS A 258 -2.45 -8.08 11.89
N GLY A 259 -1.25 -8.58 12.10
CA GLY A 259 -0.99 -10.01 12.18
C GLY A 259 -1.73 -10.65 13.36
N LYS A 260 -2.51 -11.70 13.07
CA LYS A 260 -3.31 -12.43 14.08
C LYS A 260 -2.44 -13.13 15.10
N GLU A 261 -2.90 -13.14 16.34
CA GLU A 261 -2.30 -13.92 17.42
C GLU A 261 -2.52 -15.42 17.23
N ASN A 262 -3.72 -15.81 16.80
CA ASN A 262 -4.16 -17.19 16.62
C ASN A 262 -4.80 -17.37 15.23
N PRO A 263 -4.01 -17.52 14.17
CA PRO A 263 -4.53 -17.76 12.83
C PRO A 263 -5.20 -19.13 12.72
N THR A 264 -6.28 -19.22 11.94
CA THR A 264 -7.01 -20.47 11.71
C THR A 264 -6.52 -21.24 10.49
N SER A 265 -5.74 -20.61 9.62
CA SER A 265 -5.12 -21.23 8.44
C SER A 265 -3.92 -20.41 7.95
N GLU A 266 -3.17 -20.95 7.00
CA GLU A 266 -2.05 -20.26 6.32
C GLU A 266 -2.48 -19.02 5.52
N PHE A 267 -3.77 -18.84 5.28
CA PHE A 267 -4.33 -17.67 4.59
C PHE A 267 -4.96 -16.66 5.55
N ASP A 268 -5.25 -17.07 6.79
CA ASP A 268 -5.97 -16.28 7.80
C ASP A 268 -5.00 -15.62 8.80
N LEU A 269 -3.93 -15.03 8.30
CA LEU A 269 -2.85 -14.46 9.10
C LEU A 269 -3.06 -13.01 9.49
N LEU A 270 -3.99 -12.29 8.83
CA LEU A 270 -4.25 -10.88 9.07
C LEU A 270 -5.70 -10.65 9.53
N GLU A 271 -5.88 -9.70 10.42
CA GLU A 271 -7.18 -9.16 10.81
C GLU A 271 -7.26 -7.69 10.44
N ILE A 272 -8.46 -7.22 10.03
CA ILE A 272 -8.75 -5.81 9.83
C ILE A 272 -8.97 -5.19 11.21
N VAL A 273 -8.22 -4.16 11.56
CA VAL A 273 -8.35 -3.44 12.84
C VAL A 273 -8.98 -2.07 12.67
N GLU A 274 -8.89 -1.49 11.47
CA GLU A 274 -9.50 -0.20 11.15
C GLU A 274 -9.84 -0.14 9.65
N VAL A 275 -10.94 0.52 9.32
CA VAL A 275 -11.30 0.92 7.97
C VAL A 275 -11.26 2.44 7.92
N THR A 276 -10.21 2.98 7.32
CA THR A 276 -10.04 4.43 7.18
C THR A 276 -10.81 4.90 5.95
N PRO A 277 -11.83 5.75 6.12
CA PRO A 277 -12.62 6.25 5.00
C PRO A 277 -11.79 7.00 3.95
N MET A 278 -12.19 6.90 2.69
CA MET A 278 -11.56 7.58 1.56
C MET A 278 -11.27 9.06 1.83
N GLU A 279 -12.20 9.77 2.46
CA GLU A 279 -12.05 11.21 2.73
C GLU A 279 -10.91 11.56 3.69
N GLN A 280 -10.48 10.60 4.52
CA GLN A 280 -9.35 10.78 5.44
C GLN A 280 -7.99 10.46 4.81
N VAL A 281 -7.99 9.73 3.70
CA VAL A 281 -6.75 9.36 2.99
C VAL A 281 -6.56 10.16 1.69
N LYS A 282 -7.57 10.92 1.27
CA LYS A 282 -7.44 11.85 0.13
C LYS A 282 -6.46 12.99 0.47
N TYR A 283 -5.78 13.45 -0.54
CA TYR A 283 -4.89 14.61 -0.48
C TYR A 283 -5.28 15.62 -1.56
N ALA A 284 -4.91 16.87 -1.35
CA ALA A 284 -5.14 17.92 -2.33
C ALA A 284 -4.30 17.69 -3.60
N PRO A 285 -4.79 18.05 -4.79
CA PRO A 285 -4.04 17.86 -6.04
C PRO A 285 -2.65 18.54 -6.06
N ASP A 286 -2.50 19.63 -5.31
CA ASP A 286 -1.27 20.41 -5.14
C ASP A 286 -0.45 20.02 -3.90
N HIS A 287 -0.75 18.88 -3.28
CA HIS A 287 -0.02 18.43 -2.10
C HIS A 287 1.48 18.23 -2.43
N PRO A 288 2.42 18.75 -1.59
CA PRO A 288 3.86 18.77 -1.90
C PRO A 288 4.47 17.41 -2.27
N MET A 289 4.03 16.31 -1.66
CA MET A 289 4.51 14.96 -1.99
C MET A 289 4.12 14.48 -3.40
N PHE A 290 3.22 15.21 -4.08
CA PHE A 290 2.76 14.90 -5.44
C PHE A 290 3.08 16.04 -6.41
N ALA A 291 3.83 17.05 -5.95
CA ALA A 291 4.23 18.19 -6.75
C ALA A 291 5.13 17.79 -7.92
N GLY A 292 5.10 18.61 -8.96
CA GLY A 292 5.78 18.32 -10.22
C GLY A 292 4.96 17.38 -11.10
N GLY A 293 5.31 17.27 -12.33
CA GLY A 293 4.57 16.47 -13.31
C GLY A 293 3.29 17.18 -13.81
N ASP A 294 2.98 16.83 -15.03
CA ASP A 294 1.80 17.30 -15.75
C ASP A 294 1.18 16.09 -16.45
N LEU A 295 -0.13 15.99 -16.42
CA LEU A 295 -0.85 14.98 -17.20
C LEU A 295 -0.52 15.11 -18.69
N GLY A 296 -0.41 16.37 -19.17
CA GLY A 296 -0.25 16.68 -20.57
C GLY A 296 -1.51 16.38 -21.37
N ALA A 297 -1.40 16.44 -22.69
CA ALA A 297 -2.49 16.06 -23.57
C ALA A 297 -2.56 14.54 -23.73
N CYS A 298 -3.77 14.01 -23.78
CA CYS A 298 -3.98 12.60 -24.10
C CYS A 298 -3.48 12.31 -25.54
N ASN A 299 -2.82 11.18 -25.71
CA ASN A 299 -2.46 10.67 -27.02
C ASN A 299 -3.50 9.62 -27.48
N PRO A 300 -4.27 9.88 -28.55
CA PRO A 300 -5.31 8.97 -29.02
C PRO A 300 -4.76 7.68 -29.67
N GLY A 301 -3.45 7.59 -29.89
CA GLY A 301 -2.86 6.53 -30.71
C GLY A 301 -2.96 6.81 -32.20
N ALA A 302 -2.58 5.81 -33.00
CA ALA A 302 -2.67 5.86 -34.47
C ALA A 302 -4.02 5.36 -34.96
#